data_be68e5095acad69e2f303d2d25b7f633
#
_entry.id   be68e5095acad69e2f303d2d25b7f633
#
_cell.length_a   1.000
_cell.length_b   1.000
_cell.length_c   1.000
_cell.angle_alpha   90.00
_cell.angle_beta   90.00
_cell.angle_gamma   90.00
#
_symmetry.space_group_name_H-M   'P 1'
#
loop_
_entity.id
_entity.type
_entity.pdbx_description
1 polymer ?
#
loop_
_entity_poly.entity_id
_entity_poly.type
_entity_poly.pdbx_seq_one_letter_code
_entity_poly.pdbx_strand_id
1 'polypeptide(L)'
;YPSPRGLLDIPGWQSMGKGEVAQAVEVSAYPDRYNNYEPVAETILTILTRGTLAATTTPTAPASPVVDVAEASRVVFPLPEGTWVHTSDFGPRTDPLTGESAFHSGTDFAAPDGTPILAAADGVVTVAEFSGGYGGLIVIEHRLGGVTVATGYAHMWQHGIHVTVGERVVAGQHIGDVGSSGRSTGPHL
;
A
#
# COMPACT_ATOMS: atom_id res chain seq x y z
N TYR A 1 -14.30 12.52 -21.99
CA TYR A 1 -13.04 11.79 -22.24
C TYR A 1 -13.39 10.48 -22.90
N PRO A 2 -12.67 10.04 -23.97
CA PRO A 2 -12.86 8.70 -24.49
C PRO A 2 -12.56 7.70 -23.38
N SER A 3 -13.29 6.60 -23.36
CA SER A 3 -13.12 5.46 -22.44
C SER A 3 -11.63 5.12 -22.27
N PRO A 4 -11.14 4.78 -21.08
CA PRO A 4 -9.73 4.40 -20.92
C PRO A 4 -9.39 3.29 -21.90
N ARG A 5 -8.27 3.45 -22.61
CA ARG A 5 -7.77 2.45 -23.56
C ARG A 5 -7.35 1.21 -22.77
N GLY A 6 -7.80 0.06 -23.20
CA GLY A 6 -7.28 -1.20 -22.68
C GLY A 6 -5.89 -1.51 -23.26
N LEU A 7 -5.17 -2.43 -22.65
CA LEU A 7 -3.87 -2.91 -23.13
C LEU A 7 -3.93 -3.34 -24.60
N LEU A 8 -4.98 -4.03 -25.01
CA LEU A 8 -5.16 -4.55 -26.37
C LEU A 8 -5.43 -3.45 -27.39
N ASP A 9 -5.76 -2.23 -26.97
CA ASP A 9 -5.98 -1.07 -27.83
C ASP A 9 -4.67 -0.31 -28.15
N ILE A 10 -3.54 -0.70 -27.57
CA ILE A 10 -2.22 -0.09 -27.77
C ILE A 10 -1.48 -0.83 -28.88
N PRO A 11 -1.29 -0.22 -30.08
CA PRO A 11 -0.57 -0.87 -31.16
C PRO A 11 0.87 -1.20 -30.77
N GLY A 12 1.30 -2.44 -30.99
CA GLY A 12 2.68 -2.87 -30.74
C GLY A 12 3.05 -3.08 -29.27
N TRP A 13 2.07 -3.15 -28.37
CA TRP A 13 2.29 -3.30 -26.93
C TRP A 13 3.20 -4.50 -26.57
N GLN A 14 3.20 -5.57 -27.39
CA GLN A 14 4.03 -6.77 -27.12
C GLN A 14 5.54 -6.50 -27.24
N SER A 15 5.94 -5.44 -27.94
CA SER A 15 7.35 -5.06 -28.14
C SER A 15 7.76 -3.83 -27.31
N MET A 16 6.84 -3.23 -26.58
CA MET A 16 7.11 -2.08 -25.71
C MET A 16 7.61 -2.55 -24.34
N GLY A 17 8.41 -1.71 -23.67
CA GLY A 17 8.71 -1.91 -22.24
C GLY A 17 7.45 -1.80 -21.38
N LYS A 18 7.38 -2.53 -20.25
CA LYS A 18 6.19 -2.59 -19.39
C LYS A 18 5.77 -1.21 -18.89
N GLY A 19 6.74 -0.36 -18.50
CA GLY A 19 6.46 1.02 -18.10
C GLY A 19 5.91 1.87 -19.25
N GLU A 20 6.37 1.69 -20.47
CA GLU A 20 5.85 2.38 -21.67
C GLU A 20 4.42 1.97 -21.97
N VAL A 21 4.12 0.67 -21.84
CA VAL A 21 2.76 0.14 -22.03
C VAL A 21 1.82 0.69 -20.96
N ALA A 22 2.23 0.67 -19.70
CA ALA A 22 1.45 1.23 -18.59
C ALA A 22 1.16 2.72 -18.83
N GLN A 23 2.16 3.49 -19.27
CA GLN A 23 2.00 4.89 -19.63
C GLN A 23 1.02 5.09 -20.79
N ALA A 24 1.08 4.23 -21.82
CA ALA A 24 0.21 4.33 -22.99
C ALA A 24 -1.27 4.05 -22.66
N VAL A 25 -1.53 3.18 -21.66
CA VAL A 25 -2.87 2.87 -21.15
C VAL A 25 -3.38 4.02 -20.26
N GLU A 26 -2.58 4.42 -19.27
CA GLU A 26 -2.97 5.37 -18.22
C GLU A 26 -2.87 6.84 -18.64
N VAL A 27 -2.02 7.16 -19.63
CA VAL A 27 -1.72 8.55 -20.06
C VAL A 27 -1.33 9.44 -18.86
N SER A 28 -0.50 8.92 -18.00
CA SER A 28 -0.07 9.60 -16.77
C SER A 28 0.82 10.81 -17.06
N ALA A 29 0.75 11.84 -16.24
CA ALA A 29 1.68 12.98 -16.26
C ALA A 29 3.11 12.61 -15.79
N TYR A 30 3.33 11.38 -15.33
CA TYR A 30 4.60 10.92 -14.77
C TYR A 30 5.04 9.58 -15.38
N PRO A 31 5.43 9.54 -16.66
CA PRO A 31 5.71 8.31 -17.42
C PRO A 31 6.81 7.45 -16.80
N ASP A 32 7.85 8.07 -16.24
CA ASP A 32 9.02 7.35 -15.71
C ASP A 32 8.74 6.61 -14.39
N ARG A 33 7.63 6.92 -13.71
CA ARG A 33 7.30 6.28 -12.42
C ARG A 33 6.96 4.80 -12.56
N TYR A 34 6.37 4.39 -13.68
CA TYR A 34 6.01 2.98 -13.89
C TYR A 34 7.23 2.07 -13.91
N ASN A 35 8.37 2.54 -14.45
CA ASN A 35 9.61 1.79 -14.46
C ASN A 35 10.16 1.54 -13.05
N ASN A 36 9.92 2.46 -12.11
CA ASN A 36 10.34 2.31 -10.71
C ASN A 36 9.55 1.24 -9.96
N TYR A 37 8.32 0.97 -10.38
CA TYR A 37 7.44 -0.02 -9.76
C TYR A 37 7.48 -1.39 -10.44
N GLU A 38 8.09 -1.50 -11.63
CA GLU A 38 8.19 -2.76 -12.37
C GLU A 38 8.82 -3.89 -11.55
N PRO A 39 9.94 -3.70 -10.83
CA PRO A 39 10.53 -4.75 -10.01
C PRO A 39 9.60 -5.24 -8.89
N VAL A 40 8.86 -4.32 -8.29
CA VAL A 40 7.89 -4.63 -7.22
C VAL A 40 6.70 -5.40 -7.81
N ALA A 41 6.17 -4.95 -8.95
CA ALA A 41 5.06 -5.60 -9.63
C ALA A 41 5.44 -7.01 -10.10
N GLU A 42 6.65 -7.21 -10.65
CA GLU A 42 7.16 -8.53 -11.02
C GLU A 42 7.33 -9.46 -9.83
N THR A 43 7.78 -8.92 -8.71
CA THR A 43 7.91 -9.66 -7.46
C THR A 43 6.53 -10.14 -6.98
N ILE A 44 5.55 -9.26 -6.93
CA ILE A 44 4.17 -9.58 -6.54
C ILE A 44 3.58 -10.62 -7.51
N LEU A 45 3.72 -10.42 -8.82
CA LEU A 45 3.22 -11.37 -9.83
C LEU A 45 3.89 -12.73 -9.69
N THR A 46 5.20 -12.76 -9.42
CA THR A 46 5.95 -13.98 -9.19
C THR A 46 5.46 -14.75 -7.96
N ILE A 47 5.16 -14.04 -6.87
CA ILE A 47 4.59 -14.62 -5.64
C ILE A 47 3.20 -15.20 -5.93
N LEU A 48 2.35 -14.45 -6.61
CA LEU A 48 0.98 -14.86 -6.93
C LEU A 48 0.92 -16.04 -7.93
N THR A 49 1.88 -16.11 -8.86
CA THR A 49 1.92 -17.18 -9.88
C THR A 49 2.73 -18.39 -9.46
N ARG A 50 3.66 -18.25 -8.50
CA ARG A 50 4.52 -19.34 -8.00
C ARG A 50 3.93 -20.07 -6.79
N GLY A 51 2.64 -20.17 -6.63
CA GLY A 51 2.01 -21.00 -5.59
C GLY A 51 2.54 -22.47 -5.57
N THR A 52 3.60 -22.75 -6.29
CA THR A 52 4.38 -24.00 -6.26
C THR A 52 5.73 -23.76 -6.94
N LEU A 53 6.82 -23.56 -6.20
CA LEU A 53 8.16 -24.12 -6.45
C LEU A 53 9.23 -23.47 -5.54
N ALA A 54 10.10 -24.35 -5.05
CA ALA A 54 11.14 -24.22 -4.04
C ALA A 54 12.12 -23.03 -4.19
N ALA A 55 12.61 -22.62 -3.02
CA ALA A 55 13.68 -21.66 -2.81
C ALA A 55 14.96 -21.95 -3.60
N THR A 56 15.60 -20.91 -4.16
CA THR A 56 17.07 -20.78 -4.22
C THR A 56 17.50 -19.36 -4.60
N THR A 57 18.50 -18.90 -3.82
CA THR A 57 19.54 -17.88 -4.06
C THR A 57 19.19 -16.39 -3.99
N THR A 58 19.81 -15.78 -2.99
CA THR A 58 19.90 -14.39 -2.56
C THR A 58 20.77 -13.54 -3.49
N PRO A 59 20.41 -12.29 -3.78
CA PRO A 59 21.37 -11.22 -4.04
C PRO A 59 21.56 -10.36 -2.79
N THR A 60 22.80 -10.18 -2.40
CA THR A 60 23.28 -9.40 -1.25
C THR A 60 23.17 -7.91 -1.55
N ALA A 61 22.32 -7.19 -0.82
CA ALA A 61 22.35 -5.73 -0.67
C ALA A 61 22.79 -5.38 0.76
N PRO A 62 23.38 -4.19 1.02
CA PRO A 62 23.97 -3.86 2.31
C PRO A 62 22.90 -3.79 3.40
N ALA A 63 23.20 -4.43 4.53
CA ALA A 63 22.29 -4.63 5.65
C ALA A 63 21.98 -3.34 6.40
N SER A 64 20.72 -2.89 6.31
CA SER A 64 20.06 -2.22 7.43
C SER A 64 19.88 -3.22 8.60
N PRO A 65 19.72 -2.79 9.86
CA PRO A 65 19.53 -3.74 10.95
C PRO A 65 18.34 -4.65 10.63
N VAL A 66 18.63 -5.93 10.43
CA VAL A 66 17.63 -6.92 10.06
C VAL A 66 16.74 -7.14 11.27
N VAL A 67 15.60 -6.49 11.29
CA VAL A 67 14.49 -6.97 12.11
C VAL A 67 14.10 -8.32 11.52
N ASP A 68 14.28 -9.39 12.27
CA ASP A 68 13.89 -10.73 11.83
C ASP A 68 12.35 -10.81 11.74
N VAL A 69 11.83 -10.45 10.58
CA VAL A 69 10.38 -10.51 10.28
C VAL A 69 10.08 -11.92 9.81
N ALA A 70 9.29 -12.63 10.60
CA ALA A 70 8.82 -13.98 10.23
C ALA A 70 7.99 -13.95 8.95
N GLU A 71 8.06 -15.02 8.15
CA GLU A 71 7.26 -15.17 6.94
C GLU A 71 5.77 -15.13 7.29
N ALA A 72 5.02 -14.22 6.67
CA ALA A 72 3.59 -14.12 6.88
C ALA A 72 2.84 -15.21 6.10
N SER A 73 1.92 -15.88 6.78
CA SER A 73 1.17 -17.02 6.23
C SER A 73 -0.12 -16.61 5.51
N ARG A 74 -0.59 -15.39 5.73
CA ARG A 74 -1.85 -14.87 5.14
C ARG A 74 -1.85 -13.37 5.05
N VAL A 75 -2.71 -12.85 4.16
CA VAL A 75 -3.04 -11.42 4.07
C VAL A 75 -4.55 -11.27 4.31
N VAL A 76 -4.93 -10.24 5.04
CA VAL A 76 -6.32 -9.88 5.32
C VAL A 76 -6.57 -8.42 4.95
N PHE A 77 -7.84 -8.08 4.71
CA PHE A 77 -8.22 -6.68 4.48
C PHE A 77 -8.10 -5.89 5.79
N PRO A 78 -7.59 -4.64 5.76
CA PRO A 78 -7.26 -3.89 6.99
C PRO A 78 -8.46 -3.31 7.73
N LEU A 79 -9.68 -3.50 7.25
CA LEU A 79 -10.91 -3.09 7.92
C LEU A 79 -11.89 -4.26 8.00
N PRO A 80 -12.73 -4.35 9.04
CA PRO A 80 -13.76 -5.36 9.14
C PRO A 80 -14.75 -5.30 7.97
N GLU A 81 -15.17 -6.45 7.49
CA GLU A 81 -16.12 -6.53 6.38
C GLU A 81 -17.43 -5.79 6.69
N GLY A 82 -17.96 -5.05 5.73
CA GLY A 82 -19.20 -4.30 5.85
C GLY A 82 -19.10 -2.99 6.63
N THR A 83 -17.91 -2.59 7.10
CA THR A 83 -17.73 -1.33 7.85
C THR A 83 -17.21 -0.17 7.00
N TRP A 84 -16.88 -0.39 5.75
CA TRP A 84 -16.18 0.58 4.90
C TRP A 84 -16.75 0.70 3.50
N VAL A 85 -16.46 1.83 2.85
CA VAL A 85 -16.74 2.09 1.44
C VAL A 85 -15.47 2.64 0.78
N HIS A 86 -15.10 2.11 -0.39
CA HIS A 86 -14.00 2.66 -1.19
C HIS A 86 -14.36 4.05 -1.70
N THR A 87 -13.48 5.02 -1.51
CA THR A 87 -13.76 6.45 -1.79
C THR A 87 -12.74 7.13 -2.69
N SER A 88 -11.48 6.67 -2.72
CA SER A 88 -10.45 7.29 -3.55
C SER A 88 -9.35 6.30 -3.91
N ASP A 89 -8.96 6.30 -5.17
CA ASP A 89 -7.89 5.46 -5.71
C ASP A 89 -6.50 6.07 -5.47
N PHE A 90 -5.51 5.18 -5.49
CA PHE A 90 -4.11 5.56 -5.66
C PHE A 90 -3.90 6.21 -7.02
N GLY A 91 -3.15 7.32 -7.07
CA GLY A 91 -2.77 7.93 -8.35
C GLY A 91 -2.98 9.45 -8.42
N PRO A 92 -2.89 10.02 -9.62
CA PRO A 92 -3.12 11.43 -9.84
C PRO A 92 -4.59 11.78 -9.62
N ARG A 93 -4.85 12.84 -8.84
CA ARG A 93 -6.21 13.34 -8.58
C ARG A 93 -6.21 14.86 -8.42
N THR A 94 -7.38 15.46 -8.44
CA THR A 94 -7.57 16.81 -7.92
C THR A 94 -7.61 16.73 -6.40
N ASP A 95 -6.78 17.55 -5.74
CA ASP A 95 -6.74 17.61 -4.28
C ASP A 95 -8.08 18.14 -3.74
N PRO A 96 -8.75 17.42 -2.85
CA PRO A 96 -10.09 17.81 -2.37
C PRO A 96 -10.07 19.04 -1.46
N LEU A 97 -8.91 19.45 -0.93
CA LEU A 97 -8.77 20.61 -0.06
C LEU A 97 -8.35 21.87 -0.81
N THR A 98 -7.49 21.75 -1.82
CA THR A 98 -6.92 22.89 -2.55
C THR A 98 -7.48 23.05 -3.95
N GLY A 99 -8.06 22.03 -4.54
CA GLY A 99 -8.50 22.00 -5.94
C GLY A 99 -7.36 21.89 -6.95
N GLU A 100 -6.12 21.75 -6.52
CA GLU A 100 -4.95 21.62 -7.37
C GLU A 100 -4.70 20.17 -7.79
N SER A 101 -3.89 19.98 -8.84
CA SER A 101 -3.43 18.66 -9.24
C SER A 101 -2.49 18.10 -8.18
N ALA A 102 -2.78 16.90 -7.68
CA ALA A 102 -2.01 16.21 -6.66
C ALA A 102 -1.88 14.72 -6.98
N PHE A 103 -0.99 14.04 -6.27
CA PHE A 103 -0.84 12.60 -6.36
C PHE A 103 -1.23 11.98 -5.02
N HIS A 104 -2.17 11.05 -5.07
CA HIS A 104 -2.60 10.25 -3.92
C HIS A 104 -1.71 9.02 -3.78
N SER A 105 -0.98 8.93 -2.67
CA SER A 105 -0.02 7.84 -2.42
C SER A 105 -0.64 6.61 -1.74
N GLY A 106 -1.95 6.57 -1.60
CA GLY A 106 -2.69 5.47 -1.00
C GLY A 106 -4.03 5.23 -1.67
N THR A 107 -4.80 4.32 -1.11
CA THR A 107 -6.21 4.09 -1.45
C THR A 107 -7.03 4.38 -0.21
N ASP A 108 -8.11 5.17 -0.35
CA ASP A 108 -8.94 5.58 0.77
C ASP A 108 -10.19 4.73 0.91
N PHE A 109 -10.46 4.30 2.13
CA PHE A 109 -11.66 3.58 2.53
C PHE A 109 -12.36 4.36 3.64
N ALA A 110 -13.46 5.04 3.32
CA ALA A 110 -14.28 5.71 4.32
C ALA A 110 -14.90 4.68 5.27
N ALA A 111 -14.78 4.92 6.56
CA ALA A 111 -15.37 4.11 7.62
C ALA A 111 -15.69 5.01 8.83
N PRO A 112 -16.63 4.63 9.70
CA PRO A 112 -16.93 5.41 10.91
C PRO A 112 -15.68 5.62 11.77
N ASP A 113 -15.59 6.80 12.40
CA ASP A 113 -14.56 7.12 13.38
C ASP A 113 -14.54 6.04 14.50
N GLY A 114 -13.35 5.57 14.86
CA GLY A 114 -13.18 4.49 15.83
C GLY A 114 -13.37 3.08 15.25
N THR A 115 -13.59 2.91 13.94
CA THR A 115 -13.59 1.57 13.32
C THR A 115 -12.21 0.92 13.49
N PRO A 116 -12.12 -0.34 13.98
CA PRO A 116 -10.83 -1.01 14.14
C PRO A 116 -10.05 -1.13 12.83
N ILE A 117 -8.77 -0.75 12.86
CA ILE A 117 -7.79 -1.00 11.79
C ILE A 117 -7.02 -2.27 12.14
N LEU A 118 -6.92 -3.18 11.19
CA LEU A 118 -6.32 -4.50 11.35
C LEU A 118 -4.99 -4.57 10.57
N ALA A 119 -3.97 -5.21 11.15
CA ALA A 119 -2.73 -5.52 10.45
C ALA A 119 -3.03 -6.41 9.24
N ALA A 120 -2.59 -5.99 8.05
CA ALA A 120 -2.87 -6.72 6.81
C ALA A 120 -2.17 -8.09 6.76
N ALA A 121 -1.03 -8.24 7.42
CA ALA A 121 -0.28 -9.50 7.50
C ALA A 121 0.53 -9.55 8.81
N ASP A 122 1.12 -10.73 9.10
CA ASP A 122 2.11 -10.85 10.17
C ASP A 122 3.31 -9.96 9.87
N GLY A 123 3.85 -9.26 10.88
CA GLY A 123 4.96 -8.34 10.64
C GLY A 123 5.51 -7.66 11.88
N VAL A 124 6.30 -6.62 11.65
CA VAL A 124 6.90 -5.79 12.69
C VAL A 124 6.60 -4.33 12.42
N VAL A 125 6.13 -3.62 13.43
CA VAL A 125 5.85 -2.18 13.36
C VAL A 125 7.15 -1.41 13.23
N THR A 126 7.31 -0.62 12.18
CA THR A 126 8.49 0.23 11.93
C THR A 126 8.20 1.71 12.15
N VAL A 127 6.92 2.12 12.06
CA VAL A 127 6.47 3.48 12.40
C VAL A 127 5.17 3.38 13.20
N ALA A 128 5.06 4.17 14.27
CA ALA A 128 3.84 4.35 15.08
C ALA A 128 3.88 5.75 15.70
N GLU A 129 3.55 6.78 14.93
CA GLU A 129 3.70 8.18 15.35
C GLU A 129 2.72 9.11 14.64
N PHE A 130 2.71 10.37 15.06
CA PHE A 130 1.99 11.43 14.35
C PHE A 130 2.93 12.04 13.29
N SER A 131 2.56 11.98 11.99
CA SER A 131 3.43 12.34 10.88
C SER A 131 2.74 13.25 9.85
N GLY A 132 2.90 14.54 10.03
CA GLY A 132 2.52 15.56 9.04
C GLY A 132 1.13 15.39 8.45
N GLY A 133 1.06 15.32 7.13
CA GLY A 133 -0.20 15.15 6.38
C GLY A 133 -0.86 13.79 6.57
N TYR A 134 -0.13 12.76 6.99
CA TYR A 134 -0.70 11.44 7.30
C TYR A 134 -1.44 11.39 8.64
N GLY A 135 -1.24 12.40 9.52
CA GLY A 135 -1.79 12.35 10.87
C GLY A 135 -1.17 11.20 11.67
N GLY A 136 -1.98 10.46 12.39
CA GLY A 136 -1.51 9.22 13.03
C GLY A 136 -1.18 8.17 11.97
N LEU A 137 0.08 7.71 11.99
CA LEU A 137 0.64 6.80 10.99
C LEU A 137 1.21 5.56 11.67
N ILE A 138 0.80 4.39 11.17
CA ILE A 138 1.45 3.10 11.45
C ILE A 138 2.02 2.57 10.15
N VAL A 139 3.27 2.08 10.18
CA VAL A 139 3.87 1.30 9.09
C VAL A 139 4.32 -0.03 9.64
N ILE A 140 4.00 -1.10 8.96
CA ILE A 140 4.36 -2.47 9.33
C ILE A 140 5.15 -3.08 8.18
N GLU A 141 6.33 -3.61 8.48
CA GLU A 141 7.09 -4.46 7.56
C GLU A 141 6.64 -5.90 7.69
N HIS A 142 6.40 -6.53 6.54
CA HIS A 142 5.99 -7.91 6.39
C HIS A 142 7.02 -8.67 5.56
N ARG A 143 7.09 -9.96 5.75
CA ARG A 143 7.78 -10.86 4.84
C ARG A 143 6.75 -11.75 4.15
N LEU A 144 6.65 -11.64 2.83
CA LEU A 144 5.66 -12.35 2.01
C LEU A 144 6.38 -13.03 0.84
N GLY A 145 6.39 -14.35 0.80
CA GLY A 145 7.06 -15.11 -0.25
C GLY A 145 8.58 -14.86 -0.33
N GLY A 146 9.22 -14.56 0.80
CA GLY A 146 10.65 -14.22 0.86
C GLY A 146 10.97 -12.76 0.53
N VAL A 147 9.96 -11.94 0.23
CA VAL A 147 10.11 -10.50 -0.08
C VAL A 147 9.66 -9.66 1.09
N THR A 148 10.41 -8.60 1.41
CA THR A 148 10.00 -7.59 2.37
C THR A 148 9.09 -6.58 1.68
N VAL A 149 7.89 -6.41 2.21
CA VAL A 149 6.90 -5.40 1.80
C VAL A 149 6.45 -4.63 3.03
N ALA A 150 5.91 -3.42 2.84
CA ALA A 150 5.36 -2.64 3.93
C ALA A 150 3.92 -2.22 3.65
N THR A 151 3.10 -2.16 4.70
CA THR A 151 1.77 -1.55 4.67
C THR A 151 1.77 -0.31 5.55
N GLY A 152 1.14 0.77 5.08
CA GLY A 152 0.95 2.01 5.83
C GLY A 152 -0.52 2.25 6.11
N TYR A 153 -0.82 2.70 7.32
CA TYR A 153 -2.17 3.01 7.81
C TYR A 153 -2.14 4.44 8.33
N ALA A 154 -3.00 5.30 7.81
CA ALA A 154 -2.95 6.73 8.09
C ALA A 154 -4.25 7.28 8.69
N HIS A 155 -4.22 8.56 9.05
CA HIS A 155 -5.32 9.38 9.52
C HIS A 155 -5.92 9.02 10.88
N MET A 156 -5.29 8.09 11.64
CA MET A 156 -5.69 7.81 13.02
C MET A 156 -5.53 9.05 13.91
N TRP A 157 -6.37 9.16 14.93
CA TRP A 157 -6.08 10.06 16.04
C TRP A 157 -4.88 9.55 16.83
N GLN A 158 -4.18 10.41 17.55
CA GLN A 158 -3.03 9.99 18.35
C GLN A 158 -3.37 8.89 19.38
N HIS A 159 -4.53 8.97 19.99
CA HIS A 159 -5.03 7.96 20.93
C HIS A 159 -5.55 6.69 20.24
N GLY A 160 -5.74 6.72 18.95
CA GLY A 160 -6.14 5.58 18.11
C GLY A 160 -4.98 4.75 17.60
N ILE A 161 -3.73 5.02 18.01
CA ILE A 161 -2.55 4.19 17.70
C ILE A 161 -2.38 3.21 18.87
N HIS A 162 -2.51 1.91 18.62
CA HIS A 162 -2.52 0.88 19.66
C HIS A 162 -1.27 0.01 19.69
N VAL A 163 -0.29 0.29 18.82
CA VAL A 163 0.96 -0.45 18.73
C VAL A 163 2.17 0.49 18.86
N THR A 164 3.33 -0.09 19.08
CA THR A 164 4.59 0.64 19.22
C THR A 164 5.63 0.13 18.25
N VAL A 165 6.61 0.97 17.92
CA VAL A 165 7.74 0.59 17.05
C VAL A 165 8.49 -0.61 17.65
N GLY A 166 8.77 -1.61 16.80
CA GLY A 166 9.40 -2.88 17.19
C GLY A 166 8.41 -3.96 17.64
N GLU A 167 7.12 -3.65 17.81
CA GLU A 167 6.11 -4.63 18.16
C GLU A 167 5.87 -5.61 17.02
N ARG A 168 5.75 -6.90 17.34
CA ARG A 168 5.34 -7.95 16.40
C ARG A 168 3.84 -8.04 16.40
N VAL A 169 3.26 -8.03 15.21
CA VAL A 169 1.81 -8.14 14.99
C VAL A 169 1.49 -9.35 14.13
N VAL A 170 0.27 -9.86 14.27
CA VAL A 170 -0.25 -10.94 13.41
C VAL A 170 -1.36 -10.43 12.51
N ALA A 171 -1.56 -11.06 11.36
CA ALA A 171 -2.62 -10.73 10.42
C ALA A 171 -4.00 -10.68 11.10
N GLY A 172 -4.70 -9.56 10.99
CA GLY A 172 -5.99 -9.31 11.64
C GLY A 172 -5.90 -8.80 13.08
N GLN A 173 -4.69 -8.58 13.63
CA GLN A 173 -4.54 -7.91 14.91
C GLN A 173 -5.05 -6.47 14.82
N HIS A 174 -5.83 -6.03 15.83
CA HIS A 174 -6.26 -4.64 15.97
C HIS A 174 -5.04 -3.77 16.32
N ILE A 175 -4.67 -2.86 15.44
CA ILE A 175 -3.46 -2.02 15.54
C ILE A 175 -3.76 -0.55 15.76
N GLY A 176 -4.97 -0.11 15.42
CA GLY A 176 -5.40 1.28 15.58
C GLY A 176 -6.85 1.47 15.20
N ASP A 177 -7.32 2.71 15.26
CA ASP A 177 -8.70 3.08 14.98
C ASP A 177 -8.76 4.12 13.85
N VAL A 178 -9.74 3.98 12.96
CA VAL A 178 -10.03 4.98 11.92
C VAL A 178 -10.28 6.32 12.56
N GLY A 179 -9.66 7.35 12.01
CA GLY A 179 -9.81 8.75 12.42
C GLY A 179 -9.90 9.68 11.22
N SER A 180 -9.66 10.96 11.46
CA SER A 180 -9.63 12.01 10.42
C SER A 180 -8.54 13.04 10.71
N SER A 181 -7.39 12.60 11.22
CA SER A 181 -6.27 13.48 11.53
C SER A 181 -5.38 13.77 10.31
N GLY A 182 -4.54 14.78 10.41
CA GLY A 182 -3.67 15.18 9.30
C GLY A 182 -4.46 15.82 8.15
N ARG A 183 -4.10 15.49 6.91
CA ARG A 183 -4.73 16.04 5.70
C ARG A 183 -5.92 15.15 5.28
N SER A 184 -7.02 15.28 5.96
CA SER A 184 -8.22 14.48 5.79
C SER A 184 -9.47 15.36 5.70
N THR A 185 -10.47 14.92 4.95
CA THR A 185 -11.78 15.59 4.81
C THR A 185 -12.90 14.90 5.59
N GLY A 186 -12.62 13.75 6.20
CA GLY A 186 -13.56 12.96 6.98
C GLY A 186 -12.97 11.62 7.38
N PRO A 187 -13.60 10.84 8.28
CA PRO A 187 -13.06 9.59 8.77
C PRO A 187 -12.85 8.56 7.66
N HIS A 188 -11.61 8.07 7.52
CA HIS A 188 -11.21 7.04 6.56
C HIS A 188 -9.85 6.42 6.95
N LEU A 189 -9.56 5.28 6.38
CA LEU A 189 -8.25 4.66 6.33
C LEU A 189 -7.65 4.91 4.98
#